data_8121a63c5396b6dca088082e81560580
#
_entry.id   8121a63c5396b6dca088082e81560580
#
_cell.length_a   1.000
_cell.length_b   1.000
_cell.length_c   1.000
_cell.angle_alpha   90.00
_cell.angle_beta   90.00
_cell.angle_gamma   90.00
#
_symmetry.space_group_name_H-M   'P 1'
#
loop_
_entity.id
_entity.type
_entity.pdbx_description
1 polymer ?
#
loop_
_entity_poly.entity_id
_entity_poly.type
_entity_poly.pdbx_seq_one_letter_code
_entity_poly.pdbx_strand_id
1 'polypeptide(L)'
;MIKMRKITRYSIDKSEKNVYSVWKGGYIMLIRFNVSNFLSFENRPEGGSEEFSMIAGKVRNKKEHIYEDGKIKLLKFAAVYGANAAGKSNLVKAMDFMRRVILYGLPDGHTEKYCKTNPDNEKKPSYFEMEILLDGKYYAYGFEVILSQSEFISEWLVELHADNTEKILFTRDIVNSSYELGGELAEKGLKEKLDVYAGDVQNDGTALLLLIMNQNKKTLYENFESAKILKNVFGWIRDSLDINYPNQPISDYSYLSHTDKLNEVYRIISAFGTSTGNDYDA
;
A
#
# COMPACT_ATOMS: atom_id res chain seq x y z
N MET A 1 -13.86 -5.84 1.67
CA MET A 1 -13.17 -5.97 2.96
C MET A 1 -11.68 -5.94 2.67
N ILE A 2 -10.98 -4.90 3.14
CA ILE A 2 -9.53 -4.80 2.95
C ILE A 2 -8.90 -5.60 4.09
N LYS A 3 -8.24 -6.69 3.76
CA LYS A 3 -7.53 -7.54 4.71
C LYS A 3 -6.04 -7.39 4.45
N MET A 4 -5.31 -6.85 5.41
CA MET A 4 -3.86 -6.84 5.34
C MET A 4 -3.32 -8.23 5.59
N ARG A 5 -2.48 -8.71 4.68
CA ARG A 5 -1.82 -10.00 4.78
C ARG A 5 -0.59 -9.91 5.65
N LYS A 6 -0.51 -10.87 6.54
CA LYS A 6 0.68 -11.23 7.29
C LYS A 6 1.53 -12.22 6.49
N ILE A 7 2.71 -11.79 6.05
CA ILE A 7 3.72 -12.76 5.58
C ILE A 7 4.50 -13.22 6.80
N THR A 8 4.30 -14.50 7.13
CA THR A 8 4.89 -15.12 8.31
C THR A 8 6.17 -15.86 7.94
N ARG A 9 7.32 -15.40 8.42
CA ARG A 9 8.43 -16.31 8.77
C ARG A 9 8.39 -16.49 10.28
N TYR A 10 8.01 -17.68 10.72
CA TYR A 10 7.76 -18.00 12.12
C TYR A 10 9.02 -18.04 12.99
N SER A 11 8.97 -17.38 14.14
CA SER A 11 9.42 -17.94 15.40
C SER A 11 8.26 -17.82 16.39
N ILE A 12 7.75 -18.93 16.86
CA ILE A 12 6.69 -18.98 17.86
C ILE A 12 7.35 -18.71 19.21
N ASP A 13 7.08 -17.53 19.77
CA ASP A 13 7.18 -17.35 21.21
C ASP A 13 5.86 -17.83 21.83
N LYS A 14 5.96 -18.92 22.64
CA LYS A 14 4.80 -19.59 23.25
C LYS A 14 4.20 -18.86 24.45
N SER A 15 4.66 -17.65 24.78
CA SER A 15 4.29 -16.97 26.04
C SER A 15 3.18 -15.94 25.92
N GLU A 16 2.76 -15.52 24.72
CA GLU A 16 1.66 -14.54 24.59
C GLU A 16 0.56 -15.01 23.64
N LYS A 17 -0.68 -15.01 24.18
CA LYS A 17 -1.93 -15.39 23.48
C LYS A 17 -2.40 -14.39 22.40
N ASN A 18 -1.52 -13.61 21.82
CA ASN A 18 -1.83 -12.66 20.73
C ASN A 18 -1.13 -13.07 19.44
N VAL A 19 -1.90 -13.72 18.55
CA VAL A 19 -1.43 -14.13 17.22
C VAL A 19 -1.36 -12.90 16.30
N TYR A 20 -0.28 -12.16 16.45
CA TYR A 20 0.11 -11.16 15.44
C TYR A 20 1.42 -11.61 14.81
N SER A 21 1.53 -11.62 13.48
CA SER A 21 2.81 -11.86 12.83
C SER A 21 3.68 -10.63 13.06
N VAL A 22 4.70 -10.80 13.84
CA VAL A 22 5.81 -9.88 13.91
C VAL A 22 6.79 -10.31 12.83
N TRP A 23 7.03 -9.47 11.85
CA TRP A 23 8.24 -9.58 11.04
C TRP A 23 9.42 -9.49 12.01
N LYS A 24 10.54 -10.16 11.71
CA LYS A 24 11.81 -9.89 12.41
C LYS A 24 12.19 -8.42 12.14
N GLY A 25 11.60 -7.46 12.88
CA GLY A 25 11.81 -6.03 12.66
C GLY A 25 10.70 -5.12 13.12
N GLY A 26 9.43 -5.55 13.19
CA GLY A 26 8.37 -4.62 13.62
C GLY A 26 7.00 -4.87 13.01
N TYR A 27 6.04 -4.04 13.38
CA TYR A 27 4.69 -4.04 12.81
C TYR A 27 4.69 -3.37 11.43
N ILE A 28 3.87 -3.89 10.54
CA ILE A 28 3.63 -3.36 9.20
C ILE A 28 2.16 -3.00 9.10
N MET A 29 1.84 -1.71 8.87
CA MET A 29 0.45 -1.24 8.84
C MET A 29 0.25 -0.14 7.81
N LEU A 30 -0.95 -0.08 7.22
CA LEU A 30 -1.44 1.10 6.53
C LEU A 30 -1.77 2.18 7.56
N ILE A 31 -1.33 3.41 7.32
CA ILE A 31 -1.66 4.58 8.14
C ILE A 31 -2.76 5.38 7.45
N ARG A 32 -2.53 5.77 6.18
CA ARG A 32 -3.49 6.50 5.35
C ARG A 32 -3.42 6.04 3.90
N PHE A 33 -4.51 6.27 3.20
CA PHE A 33 -4.58 6.19 1.76
C PHE A 33 -5.30 7.42 1.25
N ASN A 34 -4.66 8.12 0.34
CA ASN A 34 -5.15 9.36 -0.25
C ASN A 34 -5.37 9.16 -1.74
N VAL A 35 -6.48 9.69 -2.25
CA VAL A 35 -6.84 9.60 -3.67
C VAL A 35 -7.62 10.82 -4.12
N SER A 36 -7.34 11.33 -5.32
CA SER A 36 -8.18 12.29 -6.00
C SER A 36 -8.24 12.05 -7.50
N ASN A 37 -9.22 12.61 -8.16
CA ASN A 37 -9.50 12.48 -9.59
C ASN A 37 -9.53 11.01 -10.07
N PHE A 38 -10.19 10.12 -9.34
CA PHE A 38 -10.32 8.71 -9.70
C PHE A 38 -11.70 8.16 -9.38
N LEU A 39 -12.41 7.63 -10.38
CA LEU A 39 -13.78 7.10 -10.27
C LEU A 39 -14.74 8.13 -9.65
N SER A 40 -15.15 7.94 -8.37
CA SER A 40 -16.02 8.87 -7.63
C SER A 40 -15.27 9.86 -6.75
N PHE A 41 -13.94 9.79 -6.71
CA PHE A 41 -13.13 10.71 -5.93
C PHE A 41 -12.78 11.94 -6.75
N GLU A 42 -13.32 13.07 -6.33
CA GLU A 42 -13.24 14.30 -7.10
C GLU A 42 -11.85 14.96 -7.02
N ASN A 43 -11.53 15.73 -8.04
CA ASN A 43 -10.38 16.62 -8.01
C ASN A 43 -10.81 17.92 -7.32
N ARG A 44 -10.37 18.16 -6.11
CA ARG A 44 -10.71 19.38 -5.36
C ARG A 44 -9.90 20.57 -5.89
N PRO A 45 -10.55 21.74 -6.08
CA PRO A 45 -9.88 22.94 -6.63
C PRO A 45 -8.64 23.39 -5.83
N GLU A 46 -8.59 23.06 -4.55
CA GLU A 46 -7.50 23.43 -3.64
C GLU A 46 -6.40 22.36 -3.51
N GLY A 47 -6.40 21.36 -4.40
CA GLY A 47 -5.40 20.28 -4.38
C GLY A 47 -5.61 19.25 -3.26
N GLY A 48 -6.82 19.17 -2.67
CA GLY A 48 -7.14 18.20 -1.65
C GLY A 48 -7.47 16.82 -2.23
N SER A 49 -7.11 15.77 -1.49
CA SER A 49 -7.47 14.37 -1.76
C SER A 49 -8.55 13.88 -0.80
N GLU A 50 -9.23 12.79 -1.16
CA GLU A 50 -10.05 12.03 -0.21
C GLU A 50 -9.15 11.08 0.58
N GLU A 51 -9.28 11.14 1.91
CA GLU A 51 -8.45 10.38 2.83
C GLU A 51 -9.21 9.18 3.43
N PHE A 52 -8.60 8.01 3.38
CA PHE A 52 -8.95 6.88 4.24
C PHE A 52 -7.87 6.71 5.30
N SER A 53 -8.22 6.89 6.56
CA SER A 53 -7.27 6.89 7.68
C SER A 53 -7.49 5.72 8.62
N MET A 54 -6.40 5.05 8.99
CA MET A 54 -6.34 4.06 10.07
C MET A 54 -5.86 4.66 11.39
N ILE A 55 -5.66 5.98 11.46
CA ILE A 55 -5.29 6.64 12.71
C ILE A 55 -6.47 6.55 13.68
N ALA A 56 -6.18 6.01 14.87
CA ALA A 56 -7.19 5.85 15.90
C ALA A 56 -7.54 7.21 16.52
N GLY A 57 -8.83 7.55 16.49
CA GLY A 57 -9.36 8.65 17.26
C GLY A 57 -9.37 8.35 18.78
N LYS A 58 -10.21 9.05 19.51
CA LYS A 58 -10.36 8.87 20.96
C LYS A 58 -11.07 7.55 21.26
N VAL A 59 -10.31 6.49 21.55
CA VAL A 59 -10.84 5.16 21.85
C VAL A 59 -10.95 4.98 23.38
N ARG A 60 -12.15 4.69 23.88
CA ARG A 60 -12.44 4.48 25.31
C ARG A 60 -12.31 3.01 25.72
N ASN A 61 -12.73 2.10 24.86
CA ASN A 61 -12.79 0.66 25.10
C ASN A 61 -12.07 -0.10 23.97
N LYS A 62 -11.72 -1.39 24.23
CA LYS A 62 -11.12 -2.28 23.21
C LYS A 62 -9.75 -1.85 22.71
N LYS A 63 -8.87 -1.50 23.64
CA LYS A 63 -7.47 -1.12 23.33
C LYS A 63 -6.71 -2.22 22.60
N GLU A 64 -7.12 -3.47 22.73
CA GLU A 64 -6.58 -4.64 22.03
C GLU A 64 -6.69 -4.54 20.49
N HIS A 65 -7.62 -3.72 19.99
CA HIS A 65 -7.79 -3.46 18.55
C HIS A 65 -6.99 -2.26 18.05
N ILE A 66 -6.12 -1.70 18.88
CA ILE A 66 -5.26 -0.57 18.55
C ILE A 66 -3.81 -1.05 18.61
N TYR A 67 -3.01 -0.62 17.65
CA TYR A 67 -1.57 -0.61 17.72
C TYR A 67 -1.13 0.76 18.26
N GLU A 68 -0.18 0.77 19.18
CA GLU A 68 0.39 1.99 19.76
C GLU A 68 1.89 1.78 19.98
N ASP A 69 2.72 2.68 19.46
CA ASP A 69 4.18 2.66 19.62
C ASP A 69 4.71 3.88 20.39
N GLY A 70 3.81 4.63 21.04
CA GLY A 70 4.12 5.87 21.75
C GLY A 70 4.13 7.12 20.88
N LYS A 71 4.13 6.99 19.54
CA LYS A 71 4.11 8.10 18.58
C LYS A 71 2.77 8.20 17.86
N ILE A 72 2.23 7.06 17.43
CA ILE A 72 0.97 6.97 16.68
C ILE A 72 0.09 5.85 17.23
N LYS A 73 -1.21 6.02 17.10
CA LYS A 73 -2.21 4.99 17.40
C LYS A 73 -2.91 4.61 16.12
N LEU A 74 -2.85 3.34 15.74
CA LEU A 74 -3.45 2.83 14.53
C LEU A 74 -4.53 1.80 14.84
N LEU A 75 -5.64 1.86 14.10
CA LEU A 75 -6.68 0.86 14.12
C LEU A 75 -6.18 -0.43 13.45
N LYS A 76 -6.38 -1.56 14.10
CA LYS A 76 -6.11 -2.89 13.50
C LYS A 76 -7.22 -3.33 12.55
N PHE A 77 -8.36 -2.68 12.60
CA PHE A 77 -9.54 -2.96 11.80
C PHE A 77 -10.34 -1.68 11.56
N ALA A 78 -10.87 -1.52 10.35
CA ALA A 78 -11.85 -0.49 10.00
C ALA A 78 -12.98 -1.11 9.19
N ALA A 79 -14.21 -0.65 9.42
CA ALA A 79 -15.37 -1.01 8.64
C ALA A 79 -15.95 0.24 7.98
N VAL A 80 -16.17 0.18 6.66
CA VAL A 80 -16.72 1.30 5.88
C VAL A 80 -18.18 1.02 5.58
N TYR A 81 -19.06 1.86 6.11
CA TYR A 81 -20.51 1.79 5.90
C TYR A 81 -20.98 2.98 5.06
N GLY A 82 -22.14 2.82 4.42
CA GLY A 82 -22.77 3.90 3.66
C GLY A 82 -23.80 3.34 2.69
N ALA A 83 -24.63 4.23 2.12
CA ALA A 83 -25.63 3.88 1.13
C ALA A 83 -25.02 3.21 -0.12
N ASN A 84 -25.85 2.55 -0.92
CA ASN A 84 -25.44 2.07 -2.23
C ASN A 84 -24.99 3.25 -3.08
N ALA A 85 -24.00 3.05 -3.94
CA ALA A 85 -23.35 4.08 -4.74
C ALA A 85 -22.58 5.18 -3.99
N ALA A 86 -22.41 5.10 -2.65
CA ALA A 86 -21.64 6.08 -1.86
C ALA A 86 -20.10 5.96 -2.02
N GLY A 87 -19.61 5.28 -3.06
CA GLY A 87 -18.16 5.20 -3.32
C GLY A 87 -17.37 4.13 -2.55
N LYS A 88 -17.99 3.35 -1.64
CA LYS A 88 -17.30 2.34 -0.81
C LYS A 88 -16.44 1.36 -1.63
N SER A 89 -17.01 0.81 -2.69
CA SER A 89 -16.28 -0.10 -3.59
C SER A 89 -15.20 0.62 -4.39
N ASN A 90 -15.35 1.92 -4.63
CA ASN A 90 -14.36 2.70 -5.35
C ASN A 90 -13.10 2.94 -4.51
N LEU A 91 -13.21 3.00 -3.18
CA LEU A 91 -12.06 3.02 -2.29
C LEU A 91 -11.19 1.76 -2.47
N VAL A 92 -11.83 0.59 -2.46
CA VAL A 92 -11.13 -0.70 -2.69
C VAL A 92 -10.50 -0.73 -4.10
N LYS A 93 -11.25 -0.27 -5.12
CA LYS A 93 -10.74 -0.19 -6.49
C LYS A 93 -9.58 0.78 -6.64
N ALA A 94 -9.58 1.89 -5.91
CA ALA A 94 -8.49 2.86 -5.94
C ALA A 94 -7.20 2.26 -5.33
N MET A 95 -7.31 1.57 -4.20
CA MET A 95 -6.18 0.86 -3.60
C MET A 95 -5.66 -0.27 -4.50
N ASP A 96 -6.55 -1.06 -5.13
CA ASP A 96 -6.18 -2.10 -6.09
C ASP A 96 -5.49 -1.51 -7.32
N PHE A 97 -6.03 -0.40 -7.82
CA PHE A 97 -5.44 0.32 -8.95
C PHE A 97 -4.02 0.78 -8.62
N MET A 98 -3.83 1.51 -7.51
CA MET A 98 -2.52 1.95 -7.07
C MET A 98 -1.54 0.77 -6.92
N ARG A 99 -1.98 -0.31 -6.28
CA ARG A 99 -1.18 -1.54 -6.11
C ARG A 99 -0.74 -2.12 -7.46
N ARG A 100 -1.67 -2.25 -8.42
CA ARG A 100 -1.37 -2.80 -9.76
C ARG A 100 -0.40 -1.91 -10.53
N VAL A 101 -0.61 -0.60 -10.49
CA VAL A 101 0.27 0.37 -11.14
C VAL A 101 1.70 0.25 -10.62
N ILE A 102 1.87 0.15 -9.30
CA ILE A 102 3.19 0.02 -8.68
C ILE A 102 3.86 -1.30 -9.05
N LEU A 103 3.09 -2.40 -9.14
CA LEU A 103 3.66 -3.72 -9.37
C LEU A 103 3.88 -4.05 -10.86
N TYR A 104 3.04 -3.51 -11.74
CA TYR A 104 2.96 -3.97 -13.13
C TYR A 104 2.91 -2.84 -14.16
N GLY A 105 2.82 -1.57 -13.72
CA GLY A 105 2.54 -0.43 -14.59
C GLY A 105 1.04 -0.20 -14.82
N LEU A 106 0.71 0.74 -15.67
CA LEU A 106 -0.68 1.12 -15.93
C LEU A 106 -1.46 -0.05 -16.56
N PRO A 107 -2.58 -0.48 -15.94
CA PRO A 107 -3.37 -1.60 -16.45
C PRO A 107 -4.26 -1.17 -17.61
N ASP A 108 -4.64 -2.09 -18.49
CA ASP A 108 -5.59 -1.84 -19.57
C ASP A 108 -6.89 -1.19 -19.07
N GLY A 109 -7.45 -0.28 -19.86
CA GLY A 109 -8.70 0.42 -19.55
C GLY A 109 -8.59 1.42 -18.40
N HIS A 110 -7.38 1.92 -18.09
CA HIS A 110 -7.18 2.95 -17.08
C HIS A 110 -7.57 4.36 -17.56
N THR A 111 -7.52 4.62 -18.87
CA THR A 111 -7.71 5.95 -19.47
C THR A 111 -9.06 6.59 -19.15
N GLU A 112 -10.08 5.78 -18.89
CA GLU A 112 -11.44 6.20 -18.58
C GLU A 112 -11.76 6.26 -17.07
N LYS A 113 -10.77 6.07 -16.20
CA LYS A 113 -11.00 5.96 -14.74
C LYS A 113 -10.89 7.28 -13.97
N TYR A 114 -10.58 8.38 -14.63
CA TYR A 114 -10.66 9.70 -14.00
C TYR A 114 -12.08 10.02 -13.51
N CYS A 115 -12.23 10.94 -12.57
CA CYS A 115 -13.53 11.32 -12.02
C CYS A 115 -14.36 12.11 -13.06
N LYS A 116 -15.54 11.60 -13.41
CA LYS A 116 -16.39 12.12 -14.50
C LYS A 116 -17.30 13.28 -14.05
N THR A 117 -17.16 13.80 -12.83
CA THR A 117 -18.01 14.90 -12.32
C THR A 117 -17.74 16.23 -13.02
N ASN A 118 -16.54 16.41 -13.55
CA ASN A 118 -16.14 17.59 -14.33
C ASN A 118 -15.38 17.15 -15.58
N PRO A 119 -15.75 17.66 -16.78
CA PRO A 119 -15.06 17.34 -18.04
C PRO A 119 -13.55 17.66 -18.01
N ASP A 120 -13.14 18.70 -17.28
CA ASP A 120 -11.73 19.09 -17.19
C ASP A 120 -10.87 18.07 -16.44
N ASN A 121 -11.48 17.17 -15.67
CA ASN A 121 -10.79 16.14 -14.90
C ASN A 121 -10.06 15.13 -15.78
N GLU A 122 -10.48 14.96 -17.02
CA GLU A 122 -9.79 14.15 -18.03
C GLU A 122 -8.33 14.55 -18.24
N LYS A 123 -8.06 15.87 -18.18
CA LYS A 123 -6.74 16.45 -18.44
C LYS A 123 -5.95 16.75 -17.16
N LYS A 124 -6.54 16.46 -16.00
CA LYS A 124 -5.91 16.71 -14.70
C LYS A 124 -5.29 15.43 -14.14
N PRO A 125 -4.23 15.56 -13.34
CA PRO A 125 -3.65 14.42 -12.67
C PRO A 125 -4.65 13.73 -11.73
N SER A 126 -4.58 12.40 -11.70
CA SER A 126 -5.12 11.58 -10.63
C SER A 126 -3.99 11.34 -9.62
N TYR A 127 -4.29 11.58 -8.35
CA TYR A 127 -3.35 11.49 -7.24
C TYR A 127 -3.59 10.21 -6.45
N PHE A 128 -2.50 9.52 -6.11
CA PHE A 128 -2.51 8.33 -5.26
C PHE A 128 -1.35 8.37 -4.28
N GLU A 129 -1.64 8.16 -3.00
CA GLU A 129 -0.61 8.06 -1.96
C GLU A 129 -0.99 7.05 -0.88
N MET A 130 -0.02 6.31 -0.39
CA MET A 130 -0.11 5.46 0.79
C MET A 130 0.91 5.88 1.84
N GLU A 131 0.43 6.11 3.05
CA GLU A 131 1.30 6.21 4.23
C GLU A 131 1.32 4.87 4.95
N ILE A 132 2.51 4.39 5.25
CA ILE A 132 2.73 3.07 5.85
C ILE A 132 3.67 3.12 7.04
N LEU A 133 3.39 2.28 8.03
CA LEU A 133 4.35 1.91 9.07
C LEU A 133 5.12 0.69 8.58
N LEU A 134 6.45 0.80 8.52
CA LEU A 134 7.35 -0.25 8.08
C LEU A 134 8.62 -0.22 8.93
N ASP A 135 8.91 -1.32 9.63
CA ASP A 135 10.10 -1.48 10.49
C ASP A 135 10.28 -0.36 11.53
N GLY A 136 9.17 0.13 12.12
CA GLY A 136 9.15 1.17 13.14
C GLY A 136 9.36 2.60 12.62
N LYS A 137 9.38 2.78 11.31
CA LYS A 137 9.41 4.07 10.63
C LYS A 137 8.16 4.30 9.80
N TYR A 138 7.88 5.56 9.49
CA TYR A 138 6.71 5.95 8.71
C TYR A 138 7.15 6.44 7.35
N TYR A 139 6.48 5.98 6.30
CA TYR A 139 6.79 6.35 4.93
C TYR A 139 5.53 6.74 4.18
N ALA A 140 5.62 7.73 3.32
CA ALA A 140 4.63 8.02 2.31
C ALA A 140 5.22 7.74 0.92
N TYR A 141 4.51 6.94 0.15
CA TYR A 141 4.81 6.70 -1.25
C TYR A 141 3.59 7.07 -2.10
N GLY A 142 3.82 7.83 -3.15
CA GLY A 142 2.74 8.26 -4.02
C GLY A 142 3.22 8.62 -5.43
N PHE A 143 2.24 8.87 -6.29
CA PHE A 143 2.43 9.34 -7.66
C PHE A 143 1.21 10.09 -8.16
N GLU A 144 1.43 10.89 -9.18
CA GLU A 144 0.40 11.52 -9.99
C GLU A 144 0.46 11.04 -11.44
N VAL A 145 -0.70 10.85 -12.06
CA VAL A 145 -0.82 10.35 -13.43
C VAL A 145 -2.00 11.00 -14.16
N ILE A 146 -1.80 11.49 -15.37
CA ILE A 146 -2.92 11.87 -16.26
C ILE A 146 -3.41 10.60 -16.94
N LEU A 147 -4.51 10.04 -16.43
CA LEU A 147 -4.99 8.73 -16.85
C LEU A 147 -5.35 8.67 -18.33
N SER A 148 -6.01 9.71 -18.87
CA SER A 148 -6.41 9.78 -20.28
C SER A 148 -5.20 9.75 -21.25
N GLN A 149 -4.03 10.19 -20.78
CA GLN A 149 -2.81 10.27 -21.55
C GLN A 149 -1.84 9.12 -21.27
N SER A 150 -2.13 8.32 -20.21
CA SER A 150 -1.23 7.26 -19.72
C SER A 150 0.14 7.79 -19.29
N GLU A 151 0.19 9.00 -18.73
CA GLU A 151 1.42 9.71 -18.45
C GLU A 151 1.55 10.06 -16.97
N PHE A 152 2.61 9.56 -16.33
CA PHE A 152 2.96 9.95 -14.97
C PHE A 152 3.51 11.38 -14.96
N ILE A 153 3.11 12.14 -13.94
CA ILE A 153 3.51 13.54 -13.75
C ILE A 153 4.57 13.66 -12.67
N SER A 154 4.38 12.93 -11.59
CA SER A 154 5.27 12.96 -10.43
C SER A 154 5.28 11.62 -9.70
N GLU A 155 6.34 11.38 -8.93
CA GLU A 155 6.50 10.23 -8.05
C GLU A 155 7.37 10.62 -6.85
N TRP A 156 7.03 10.11 -5.66
CA TRP A 156 7.80 10.40 -4.44
C TRP A 156 7.82 9.25 -3.45
N LEU A 157 8.88 9.20 -2.68
CA LEU A 157 9.00 8.41 -1.46
C LEU A 157 9.65 9.27 -0.38
N VAL A 158 8.97 9.44 0.74
CA VAL A 158 9.44 10.24 1.86
C VAL A 158 9.33 9.46 3.17
N GLU A 159 10.25 9.69 4.10
CA GLU A 159 10.15 9.24 5.48
C GLU A 159 9.47 10.34 6.31
N LEU A 160 8.37 9.99 6.98
CA LEU A 160 7.57 10.90 7.80
C LEU A 160 8.07 10.88 9.25
N HIS A 161 8.15 12.05 9.88
CA HIS A 161 8.57 12.19 11.26
C HIS A 161 7.42 12.69 12.15
N ALA A 162 7.48 12.38 13.44
CA ALA A 162 6.45 12.72 14.42
C ALA A 162 6.28 14.25 14.66
N ASP A 163 7.25 15.04 14.27
CA ASP A 163 7.24 16.51 14.34
C ASP A 163 6.64 17.16 13.08
N ASN A 164 6.00 16.37 12.22
CA ASN A 164 5.46 16.74 10.91
C ASN A 164 6.54 17.23 9.91
N THR A 165 7.79 16.87 10.11
CA THR A 165 8.82 17.02 9.09
C THR A 165 8.87 15.79 8.19
N GLU A 166 9.32 15.98 6.96
CA GLU A 166 9.49 14.92 5.97
C GLU A 166 10.95 14.87 5.55
N LYS A 167 11.47 13.66 5.39
CA LYS A 167 12.77 13.42 4.83
C LYS A 167 12.62 12.81 3.46
N ILE A 168 12.95 13.57 2.44
CA ILE A 168 12.91 13.07 1.05
C ILE A 168 13.88 11.89 0.93
N LEU A 169 13.40 10.78 0.40
CA LEU A 169 14.23 9.67 -0.06
C LEU A 169 14.41 9.78 -1.58
N PHE A 170 13.35 9.97 -2.32
CA PHE A 170 13.42 10.46 -3.68
C PHE A 170 12.15 11.24 -4.04
N THR A 171 12.29 12.20 -4.94
CA THR A 171 11.19 12.83 -5.66
C THR A 171 11.53 12.89 -7.15
N ARG A 172 10.49 12.81 -7.96
CA ARG A 172 10.59 12.87 -9.41
C ARG A 172 9.43 13.71 -9.93
N ASP A 173 9.75 14.82 -10.58
CA ASP A 173 8.82 15.67 -11.31
C ASP A 173 9.15 15.58 -12.79
N ILE A 174 8.31 14.84 -13.52
CA ILE A 174 8.55 14.53 -14.93
C ILE A 174 8.31 15.75 -15.81
N VAL A 175 7.32 16.56 -15.44
CA VAL A 175 6.98 17.78 -16.21
C VAL A 175 8.14 18.77 -16.22
N ASN A 176 8.79 18.96 -15.07
CA ASN A 176 9.92 19.87 -14.92
C ASN A 176 11.29 19.18 -15.13
N SER A 177 11.30 17.91 -15.51
CA SER A 177 12.52 17.10 -15.66
C SER A 177 13.41 17.16 -14.42
N SER A 178 12.81 17.18 -13.24
CA SER A 178 13.48 17.27 -11.96
C SER A 178 13.47 15.93 -11.24
N TYR A 179 14.61 15.57 -10.67
CA TYR A 179 14.80 14.36 -9.88
C TYR A 179 15.73 14.64 -8.70
N GLU A 180 15.32 14.25 -7.52
CA GLU A 180 16.10 14.41 -6.30
C GLU A 180 16.21 13.09 -5.55
N LEU A 181 17.43 12.76 -5.11
CA LEU A 181 17.71 11.72 -4.12
C LEU A 181 18.11 12.37 -2.82
N GLY A 182 17.52 11.93 -1.73
CA GLY A 182 17.81 12.40 -0.39
C GLY A 182 18.04 11.27 0.61
N GLY A 183 18.26 11.66 1.85
CA GLY A 183 18.45 10.70 2.94
C GLY A 183 19.53 9.68 2.67
N GLU A 184 19.23 8.44 3.01
CA GLU A 184 20.13 7.30 2.84
C GLU A 184 20.40 6.96 1.36
N LEU A 185 19.50 7.32 0.45
CA LEU A 185 19.65 7.05 -0.98
C LEU A 185 20.67 8.00 -1.64
N ALA A 186 21.00 9.13 -0.98
CA ALA A 186 22.02 10.06 -1.43
C ALA A 186 23.45 9.68 -0.99
N GLU A 187 23.61 8.49 -0.37
CA GLU A 187 24.94 7.95 0.01
C GLU A 187 25.85 7.80 -1.22
N LYS A 188 27.13 8.17 -1.04
CA LYS A 188 28.13 8.09 -2.11
C LYS A 188 28.26 6.63 -2.60
N GLY A 189 28.35 6.46 -3.91
CA GLY A 189 28.43 5.14 -4.56
C GLY A 189 27.05 4.51 -4.83
N LEU A 190 26.07 4.72 -3.93
CA LEU A 190 24.67 4.37 -4.19
C LEU A 190 24.03 5.41 -5.11
N LYS A 191 24.20 6.70 -4.77
CA LYS A 191 23.64 7.81 -5.55
C LYS A 191 24.03 7.71 -7.04
N GLU A 192 25.31 7.48 -7.33
CA GLU A 192 25.78 7.39 -8.71
C GLU A 192 25.11 6.23 -9.49
N LYS A 193 24.81 5.11 -8.81
CA LYS A 193 24.08 4.00 -9.43
C LYS A 193 22.61 4.30 -9.62
N LEU A 194 21.96 4.94 -8.62
CA LEU A 194 20.58 5.33 -8.71
C LEU A 194 20.36 6.41 -9.77
N ASP A 195 21.28 7.36 -9.90
CA ASP A 195 21.24 8.40 -10.93
C ASP A 195 21.26 7.79 -12.35
N VAL A 196 22.02 6.71 -12.58
CA VAL A 196 21.99 6.00 -13.86
C VAL A 196 20.61 5.41 -14.14
N TYR A 197 20.03 4.69 -13.16
CA TYR A 197 18.69 4.10 -13.33
C TYR A 197 17.59 5.14 -13.43
N ALA A 198 17.71 6.24 -12.70
CA ALA A 198 16.76 7.34 -12.79
C ALA A 198 16.89 8.08 -14.13
N GLY A 199 18.11 8.21 -14.67
CA GLY A 199 18.37 8.79 -15.98
C GLY A 199 17.61 8.08 -17.11
N ASP A 200 17.46 6.77 -17.01
CA ASP A 200 16.70 5.97 -17.98
C ASP A 200 15.20 6.31 -18.00
N VAL A 201 14.65 6.81 -16.89
CA VAL A 201 13.21 7.09 -16.74
C VAL A 201 12.90 8.52 -16.30
N GLN A 202 13.89 9.39 -16.19
CA GLN A 202 13.74 10.75 -15.67
C GLN A 202 12.69 11.56 -16.43
N ASN A 203 12.68 11.43 -17.75
CA ASN A 203 11.79 12.12 -18.66
C ASN A 203 10.72 11.19 -19.27
N ASP A 204 10.65 9.94 -18.79
CA ASP A 204 9.71 8.95 -19.27
C ASP A 204 8.51 8.84 -18.33
N GLY A 205 7.41 9.45 -18.76
CA GLY A 205 6.11 9.39 -18.04
C GLY A 205 5.41 8.03 -18.12
N THR A 206 6.01 6.99 -18.70
CA THR A 206 5.35 5.69 -18.89
C THR A 206 5.59 4.71 -17.73
N ALA A 207 6.61 4.92 -16.90
CA ALA A 207 6.99 4.01 -15.83
C ALA A 207 7.30 4.70 -14.51
N LEU A 208 7.00 4.01 -13.39
CA LEU A 208 7.40 4.41 -12.04
C LEU A 208 8.84 3.96 -11.73
N LEU A 209 9.61 4.84 -11.09
CA LEU A 209 10.97 4.54 -10.65
C LEU A 209 10.98 3.36 -9.66
N LEU A 210 10.04 3.34 -8.71
CA LEU A 210 9.95 2.24 -7.72
C LEU A 210 9.77 0.88 -8.41
N LEU A 211 8.99 0.80 -9.48
CA LEU A 211 8.84 -0.42 -10.28
C LEU A 211 10.17 -0.81 -10.92
N ILE A 212 10.83 0.11 -11.61
CA ILE A 212 12.11 -0.12 -12.30
C ILE A 212 13.18 -0.57 -11.30
N MET A 213 13.23 0.05 -10.13
CA MET A 213 14.19 -0.31 -9.08
C MET A 213 13.97 -1.71 -8.50
N ASN A 214 12.78 -2.31 -8.69
CA ASN A 214 12.50 -3.68 -8.27
C ASN A 214 12.56 -4.73 -9.38
N GLN A 215 12.98 -4.34 -10.58
CA GLN A 215 13.24 -5.24 -11.69
C GLN A 215 14.73 -5.56 -11.80
N ASN A 216 15.12 -6.81 -11.49
CA ASN A 216 16.49 -7.34 -11.70
C ASN A 216 17.62 -6.54 -11.02
N LYS A 217 17.40 -5.95 -9.84
CA LYS A 217 18.39 -5.15 -9.10
C LYS A 217 19.01 -5.90 -7.89
N LYS A 218 19.07 -7.23 -7.92
CA LYS A 218 19.56 -8.04 -6.79
C LYS A 218 20.91 -7.58 -6.25
N THR A 219 21.89 -7.37 -7.14
CA THR A 219 23.25 -6.94 -6.78
C THR A 219 23.27 -5.56 -6.12
N LEU A 220 22.38 -4.64 -6.50
CA LEU A 220 22.26 -3.33 -5.84
C LEU A 220 21.90 -3.51 -4.38
N TYR A 221 20.89 -4.31 -4.09
CA TYR A 221 20.40 -4.56 -2.73
C TYR A 221 21.33 -5.43 -1.85
N GLU A 222 22.20 -6.22 -2.50
CA GLU A 222 23.25 -6.96 -1.80
C GLU A 222 24.42 -6.07 -1.37
N ASN A 223 24.73 -5.04 -2.17
CA ASN A 223 25.86 -4.14 -1.94
C ASN A 223 25.52 -2.90 -1.11
N PHE A 224 24.25 -2.48 -1.09
CA PHE A 224 23.82 -1.26 -0.40
C PHE A 224 22.61 -1.55 0.50
N GLU A 225 22.85 -1.53 1.81
CA GLU A 225 21.79 -1.70 2.81
C GLU A 225 20.75 -0.60 2.71
N SER A 226 21.21 0.64 2.53
CA SER A 226 20.37 1.85 2.38
C SER A 226 19.39 1.77 1.21
N ALA A 227 19.74 1.07 0.13
CA ALA A 227 18.84 0.88 -1.01
C ALA A 227 17.65 -0.05 -0.70
N LYS A 228 17.76 -0.87 0.35
CA LYS A 228 16.72 -1.87 0.69
C LYS A 228 15.37 -1.25 1.02
N ILE A 229 15.32 0.04 1.38
CA ILE A 229 14.05 0.72 1.60
C ILE A 229 13.15 0.68 0.36
N LEU A 230 13.71 0.82 -0.86
CA LEU A 230 12.96 0.71 -2.11
C LEU A 230 12.36 -0.68 -2.27
N LYS A 231 13.14 -1.72 -1.95
CA LYS A 231 12.67 -3.11 -1.98
C LYS A 231 11.63 -3.39 -0.90
N ASN A 232 11.82 -2.84 0.29
CA ASN A 232 10.93 -3.09 1.43
C ASN A 232 9.56 -2.43 1.22
N VAL A 233 9.51 -1.19 0.72
CA VAL A 233 8.26 -0.51 0.37
C VAL A 233 7.53 -1.24 -0.76
N PHE A 234 8.23 -1.61 -1.82
CA PHE A 234 7.65 -2.40 -2.91
C PHE A 234 7.13 -3.77 -2.42
N GLY A 235 7.93 -4.45 -1.58
CA GLY A 235 7.57 -5.74 -0.98
C GLY A 235 6.34 -5.62 -0.08
N TRP A 236 6.21 -4.52 0.67
CA TRP A 236 5.01 -4.27 1.47
C TRP A 236 3.75 -4.19 0.58
N ILE A 237 3.81 -3.43 -0.51
CA ILE A 237 2.70 -3.27 -1.45
C ILE A 237 2.36 -4.59 -2.13
N ARG A 238 3.37 -5.37 -2.51
CA ARG A 238 3.19 -6.66 -3.19
C ARG A 238 2.62 -7.72 -2.26
N ASP A 239 3.20 -7.86 -1.05
CA ASP A 239 3.05 -9.04 -0.21
C ASP A 239 2.12 -8.80 1.00
N SER A 240 1.95 -7.55 1.45
CA SER A 240 1.17 -7.21 2.65
C SER A 240 -0.17 -6.55 2.34
N LEU A 241 -0.28 -5.81 1.24
CA LEU A 241 -1.54 -5.23 0.78
C LEU A 241 -2.31 -6.26 -0.04
N ASP A 242 -3.19 -7.02 0.61
CA ASP A 242 -4.05 -8.01 -0.05
C ASP A 242 -5.46 -7.45 -0.25
N ILE A 243 -5.96 -7.48 -1.49
CA ILE A 243 -7.26 -6.93 -1.87
C ILE A 243 -8.11 -8.04 -2.46
N ASN A 244 -9.24 -8.32 -1.80
CA ASN A 244 -10.14 -9.39 -2.16
C ASN A 244 -11.52 -8.83 -2.55
N TYR A 245 -12.04 -9.27 -3.69
CA TYR A 245 -13.39 -8.96 -4.13
C TYR A 245 -14.33 -10.16 -3.85
N PRO A 246 -15.59 -9.90 -3.43
CA PRO A 246 -16.53 -10.98 -3.06
C PRO A 246 -16.84 -11.95 -4.19
N ASN A 247 -16.73 -11.50 -5.43
CA ASN A 247 -17.05 -12.26 -6.65
C ASN A 247 -15.81 -12.88 -7.33
N GLN A 248 -14.65 -12.78 -6.71
CA GLN A 248 -13.42 -13.38 -7.23
C GLN A 248 -12.98 -14.52 -6.31
N PRO A 249 -12.49 -15.63 -6.87
CA PRO A 249 -11.91 -16.68 -6.04
C PRO A 249 -10.68 -16.14 -5.30
N ILE A 250 -10.49 -16.60 -4.08
CA ILE A 250 -9.27 -16.32 -3.32
C ILE A 250 -8.12 -17.02 -4.05
N SER A 251 -7.20 -16.24 -4.61
CA SER A 251 -6.12 -16.76 -5.46
C SER A 251 -4.98 -17.42 -4.69
N ASP A 252 -4.90 -17.20 -3.39
CA ASP A 252 -3.83 -17.73 -2.56
C ASP A 252 -4.39 -18.50 -1.36
N TYR A 253 -4.28 -19.80 -1.47
CA TYR A 253 -4.62 -20.76 -0.42
C TYR A 253 -3.41 -21.23 0.39
N SER A 254 -2.24 -20.62 0.22
CA SER A 254 -1.00 -21.08 0.86
C SER A 254 -1.11 -21.13 2.39
N TYR A 255 -1.92 -20.26 2.99
CA TYR A 255 -2.17 -20.29 4.43
C TYR A 255 -3.00 -21.52 4.87
N LEU A 256 -3.76 -22.15 3.97
CA LEU A 256 -4.51 -23.38 4.25
C LEU A 256 -3.62 -24.63 4.22
N SER A 257 -2.42 -24.53 3.66
CA SER A 257 -1.47 -25.64 3.65
C SER A 257 -0.79 -25.90 5.02
N HIS A 258 -0.98 -25.01 5.98
CA HIS A 258 -0.46 -25.17 7.34
C HIS A 258 -1.55 -25.70 8.28
N THR A 259 -1.37 -26.90 8.82
CA THR A 259 -2.34 -27.60 9.67
C THR A 259 -2.84 -26.79 10.85
N ASP A 260 -1.96 -25.99 11.47
CA ASP A 260 -2.32 -25.15 12.62
C ASP A 260 -3.32 -24.04 12.23
N LYS A 261 -3.21 -23.53 11.03
CA LYS A 261 -4.13 -22.49 10.52
C LYS A 261 -5.44 -23.04 10.02
N LEU A 262 -5.43 -24.25 9.49
CA LEU A 262 -6.67 -24.99 9.16
C LEU A 262 -7.53 -25.17 10.42
N ASN A 263 -6.92 -25.57 11.52
CA ASN A 263 -7.61 -25.75 12.80
C ASN A 263 -8.19 -24.41 13.32
N GLU A 264 -7.50 -23.29 13.14
CA GLU A 264 -7.99 -21.97 13.52
C GLU A 264 -9.17 -21.52 12.63
N VAL A 265 -9.07 -21.72 11.32
CA VAL A 265 -10.15 -21.47 10.37
C VAL A 265 -11.37 -22.33 10.70
N TYR A 266 -11.16 -23.61 11.02
CA TYR A 266 -12.22 -24.53 11.42
C TYR A 266 -12.94 -24.07 12.69
N ARG A 267 -12.19 -23.61 13.71
CA ARG A 267 -12.76 -23.04 14.94
C ARG A 267 -13.60 -21.79 14.67
N ILE A 268 -13.12 -20.91 13.79
CA ILE A 268 -13.84 -19.69 13.41
C ILE A 268 -15.13 -20.05 12.69
N ILE A 269 -15.08 -20.92 11.67
CA ILE A 269 -16.25 -21.35 10.91
C ILE A 269 -17.27 -22.04 11.81
N SER A 270 -16.82 -22.92 12.70
CA SER A 270 -17.68 -23.63 13.65
C SER A 270 -18.36 -22.68 14.65
N ALA A 271 -17.68 -21.59 15.06
CA ALA A 271 -18.25 -20.57 15.92
C ALA A 271 -19.37 -19.75 15.27
N PHE A 272 -19.42 -19.72 13.93
CA PHE A 272 -20.51 -19.11 13.14
C PHE A 272 -21.70 -20.07 12.87
N GLY A 273 -21.69 -21.28 13.44
CA GLY A 273 -22.81 -22.23 13.33
C GLY A 273 -23.00 -22.83 11.93
N THR A 274 -21.99 -22.77 11.08
CA THR A 274 -22.03 -23.53 9.83
C THR A 274 -21.78 -25.00 10.17
N SER A 275 -22.84 -25.79 10.25
CA SER A 275 -22.72 -27.25 10.29
C SER A 275 -22.01 -27.71 9.02
N THR A 276 -20.79 -28.20 9.16
CA THR A 276 -20.19 -29.03 8.11
C THR A 276 -20.99 -30.32 8.08
N GLY A 277 -21.93 -30.40 7.13
CA GLY A 277 -22.75 -31.59 6.94
C GLY A 277 -21.85 -32.79 6.59
N ASN A 278 -21.59 -33.61 7.58
CA ASN A 278 -21.31 -35.01 7.42
C ASN A 278 -22.60 -35.77 7.79
N ASP A 279 -23.65 -35.62 6.97
CA ASP A 279 -24.79 -36.50 6.95
C ASP A 279 -24.89 -37.11 5.55
N TYR A 280 -23.92 -37.97 5.25
CA TYR A 280 -24.04 -38.98 4.20
C TYR A 280 -23.70 -40.35 4.83
N ASP A 281 -24.58 -40.81 5.73
CA ASP A 281 -24.74 -42.21 6.09
C ASP A 281 -26.20 -42.44 6.39
N ALA A 282 -26.95 -42.85 5.34
CA ALA A 282 -28.14 -43.70 5.40
C ALA A 282 -28.52 -44.14 3.96
#